data_ae7d34241475fdc47e387c867caa8445
#
_entry.id   ae7d34241475fdc47e387c867caa8445
#
_cell.length_a   1.000
_cell.length_b   1.000
_cell.length_c   1.000
_cell.angle_alpha   90.00
_cell.angle_beta   90.00
_cell.angle_gamma   90.00
#
_symmetry.space_group_name_H-M   'P 1'
#
loop_
_entity.id
_entity.type
_entity.pdbx_description
1 polymer ?
#
loop_
_entity_poly.entity_id
_entity_poly.type
_entity_poly.pdbx_seq_one_letter_code
_entity_poly.pdbx_strand_id
1 'polypeptide(L)'
;MTALLYRPDIDAARDRMTTWWNGGDIGRPGLLVTAPRQEPIEEIPILPEPPGWTTHYSVSDFDYRVNLSARACIHNHYLGEAMPQVAPDLGPNCLALYLGSKGVDGDGTVWFLPCIDDPEATQWTFDEDNFYWQFTLRLAREQLRLGRGKFLLSFPDLIEGLDTLAAMRDTQRLLIDLLERPEWVQTSLQRITALYFRYYDALYDRIADERGGSYYWAWAPGRLSKFQCDFSAMISPAMFDAFMMPVLREMTARVDYSIYHWDGPGAIPHHDSLLSLPEL
;
A
#
# COMPACT_ATOMS: atom_id res chain seq x y z
N MET A 1 26.33 -10.00 -5.72
CA MET A 1 25.86 -8.61 -5.82
C MET A 1 24.89 -8.54 -6.97
N THR A 2 23.64 -8.28 -6.70
CA THR A 2 22.58 -8.25 -7.71
C THR A 2 22.36 -6.79 -8.12
N ALA A 3 23.25 -6.27 -8.98
CA ALA A 3 23.07 -4.92 -9.51
C ALA A 3 21.76 -4.83 -10.33
N LEU A 4 20.97 -3.79 -10.10
CA LEU A 4 19.85 -3.46 -10.97
C LEU A 4 20.29 -2.51 -12.08
N LEU A 5 19.76 -2.73 -13.28
CA LEU A 5 20.05 -1.85 -14.44
C LEU A 5 19.80 -0.37 -14.13
N TYR A 6 18.68 -0.07 -13.43
CA TYR A 6 18.29 1.29 -13.11
C TYR A 6 18.97 1.84 -11.84
N ARG A 7 19.55 0.97 -11.01
CA ARG A 7 20.29 1.29 -9.80
C ARG A 7 21.43 0.30 -9.55
N PRO A 8 22.59 0.46 -10.20
CA PRO A 8 23.73 -0.48 -10.07
C PRO A 8 24.28 -0.62 -8.65
N ASP A 9 24.16 0.42 -7.82
CA ASP A 9 24.63 0.48 -6.43
C ASP A 9 23.53 0.15 -5.40
N ILE A 10 22.48 -0.58 -5.80
CA ILE A 10 21.31 -0.87 -4.93
C ILE A 10 21.70 -1.57 -3.63
N ASP A 11 22.70 -2.44 -3.65
CA ASP A 11 23.16 -3.15 -2.45
C ASP A 11 23.69 -2.18 -1.38
N ALA A 12 24.42 -1.13 -1.80
CA ALA A 12 24.88 -0.10 -0.87
C ALA A 12 23.70 0.72 -0.28
N ALA A 13 22.64 0.97 -1.06
CA ALA A 13 21.43 1.61 -0.56
C ALA A 13 20.68 0.70 0.43
N ARG A 14 20.55 -0.60 0.12
CA ARG A 14 19.93 -1.59 1.03
C ARG A 14 20.71 -1.73 2.35
N ASP A 15 22.04 -1.74 2.30
CA ASP A 15 22.89 -1.83 3.50
C ASP A 15 22.71 -0.60 4.40
N ARG A 16 22.62 0.61 3.82
CA ARG A 16 22.32 1.83 4.58
C ARG A 16 20.91 1.81 5.15
N MET A 17 19.90 1.39 4.37
CA MET A 17 18.53 1.25 4.87
C MET A 17 18.44 0.21 5.99
N THR A 18 19.15 -0.91 5.88
CA THR A 18 19.24 -1.92 6.96
C THR A 18 19.82 -1.31 8.23
N THR A 19 20.91 -0.55 8.11
CA THR A 19 21.53 0.16 9.24
C THR A 19 20.53 1.16 9.86
N TRP A 20 19.86 1.96 9.03
CA TRP A 20 18.92 2.98 9.48
C TRP A 20 17.71 2.37 10.19
N TRP A 21 17.07 1.34 9.62
CA TRP A 21 15.92 0.66 10.21
C TRP A 21 16.25 0.00 11.57
N ASN A 22 17.50 -0.42 11.77
CA ASN A 22 17.97 -0.94 13.04
C ASN A 22 18.50 0.14 14.01
N GLY A 23 18.18 1.41 13.78
CA GLY A 23 18.57 2.53 14.64
C GLY A 23 20.05 2.92 14.56
N GLY A 24 20.76 2.42 13.55
CA GLY A 24 22.17 2.74 13.32
C GLY A 24 22.37 4.08 12.59
N ASP A 25 23.57 4.63 12.75
CA ASP A 25 23.96 5.89 12.08
C ASP A 25 24.56 5.59 10.70
N ILE A 26 24.00 6.22 9.68
CA ILE A 26 24.51 6.19 8.29
C ILE A 26 25.31 7.45 7.92
N GLY A 27 25.63 8.30 8.91
CA GLY A 27 26.41 9.53 8.76
C GLY A 27 25.64 10.72 8.18
N ARG A 28 24.34 10.56 7.91
CA ARG A 28 23.43 11.59 7.38
C ARG A 28 21.98 11.12 7.50
N PRO A 29 20.97 11.99 7.31
CA PRO A 29 19.59 11.54 7.16
C PRO A 29 19.42 10.57 5.99
N GLY A 30 18.52 9.59 6.12
CA GLY A 30 18.04 8.76 5.01
C GLY A 30 17.27 9.63 4.01
N LEU A 31 17.62 9.58 2.73
CA LEU A 31 17.03 10.43 1.71
C LEU A 31 16.61 9.60 0.49
N LEU A 32 15.30 9.60 0.20
CA LEU A 32 14.77 9.00 -1.03
C LEU A 32 14.62 10.11 -2.09
N VAL A 33 15.61 10.22 -2.96
CA VAL A 33 15.66 11.28 -3.98
C VAL A 33 15.64 10.68 -5.37
N THR A 34 14.75 11.19 -6.22
CA THR A 34 14.76 10.92 -7.66
C THR A 34 15.05 12.20 -8.43
N ALA A 35 15.75 12.09 -9.55
CA ALA A 35 16.00 13.18 -10.46
C ALA A 35 15.77 12.73 -11.91
N PRO A 36 15.19 13.57 -12.78
CA PRO A 36 14.92 13.19 -14.15
C PRO A 36 16.24 12.95 -14.93
N ARG A 37 16.22 11.96 -15.82
CA ARG A 37 17.27 11.72 -16.82
C ARG A 37 16.97 12.54 -18.06
N GLN A 38 18.01 12.99 -18.75
CA GLN A 38 17.86 13.62 -20.06
C GLN A 38 17.40 12.60 -21.11
N GLU A 39 17.98 11.40 -21.06
CA GLU A 39 17.61 10.28 -21.91
C GLU A 39 17.16 9.08 -21.05
N PRO A 40 16.16 8.31 -21.51
CA PRO A 40 15.75 7.11 -20.80
C PRO A 40 16.89 6.08 -20.77
N ILE A 41 16.96 5.27 -19.72
CA ILE A 41 18.01 4.27 -19.57
C ILE A 41 17.88 3.10 -20.56
N GLU A 42 16.69 2.88 -21.08
CA GLU A 42 16.37 1.98 -22.18
C GLU A 42 15.16 2.51 -22.94
N GLU A 43 15.05 2.14 -24.21
CA GLU A 43 13.88 2.49 -25.03
C GLU A 43 12.77 1.44 -24.86
N ILE A 44 11.59 1.90 -24.44
CA ILE A 44 10.37 1.06 -24.33
C ILE A 44 9.30 1.73 -25.19
N PRO A 45 8.66 0.98 -26.11
CA PRO A 45 7.61 1.53 -26.97
C PRO A 45 6.48 2.16 -26.14
N ILE A 46 6.01 3.31 -26.59
CA ILE A 46 4.86 3.99 -25.98
C ILE A 46 3.60 3.48 -26.68
N LEU A 47 2.75 2.79 -25.95
CA LEU A 47 1.44 2.41 -26.46
C LEU A 47 0.50 3.62 -26.48
N PRO A 48 -0.43 3.71 -27.43
CA PRO A 48 -1.45 4.74 -27.43
C PRO A 48 -2.34 4.59 -26.19
N GLU A 49 -2.71 5.74 -25.61
CA GLU A 49 -3.61 5.75 -24.46
C GLU A 49 -5.00 5.24 -24.88
N PRO A 50 -5.60 4.31 -24.11
CA PRO A 50 -6.92 3.79 -24.41
C PRO A 50 -8.01 4.88 -24.30
N PRO A 51 -9.06 4.84 -25.13
CA PRO A 51 -10.17 5.75 -25.00
C PRO A 51 -10.83 5.69 -23.61
N GLY A 52 -11.06 6.85 -23.00
CA GLY A 52 -11.67 6.94 -21.67
C GLY A 52 -10.73 6.62 -20.51
N TRP A 53 -9.42 6.53 -20.76
CA TRP A 53 -8.43 6.36 -19.70
C TRP A 53 -8.37 7.60 -18.80
N THR A 54 -8.59 7.43 -17.50
CA THR A 54 -8.68 8.53 -16.54
C THR A 54 -7.62 8.49 -15.45
N THR A 55 -7.06 7.30 -15.18
CA THR A 55 -6.04 7.14 -14.13
C THR A 55 -5.11 5.96 -14.42
N HIS A 56 -3.88 6.05 -13.93
CA HIS A 56 -2.91 4.95 -14.01
C HIS A 56 -3.31 3.73 -13.14
N TYR A 57 -4.37 3.83 -12.35
CA TYR A 57 -4.96 2.71 -11.58
C TYR A 57 -6.01 1.92 -12.36
N SER A 58 -6.46 2.42 -13.51
CA SER A 58 -7.53 1.81 -14.29
C SER A 58 -7.27 0.34 -14.62
N VAL A 59 -8.31 -0.47 -14.56
CA VAL A 59 -8.31 -1.89 -14.92
C VAL A 59 -8.89 -2.14 -16.32
N SER A 60 -9.14 -1.10 -17.09
CA SER A 60 -9.81 -1.19 -18.41
C SER A 60 -8.93 -1.75 -19.52
N ASP A 61 -7.61 -1.58 -19.44
CA ASP A 61 -6.65 -2.08 -20.43
C ASP A 61 -5.40 -2.63 -19.74
N PHE A 62 -5.29 -3.95 -19.70
CA PHE A 62 -4.19 -4.62 -19.02
C PHE A 62 -2.84 -4.39 -19.70
N ASP A 63 -2.80 -4.45 -21.03
CA ASP A 63 -1.53 -4.33 -21.77
C ASP A 63 -0.97 -2.91 -21.66
N TYR A 64 -1.84 -1.92 -21.66
CA TYR A 64 -1.45 -0.53 -21.41
C TYR A 64 -0.92 -0.33 -19.97
N ARG A 65 -1.56 -0.95 -18.96
CA ARG A 65 -1.07 -0.95 -17.56
C ARG A 65 0.32 -1.58 -17.44
N VAL A 66 0.55 -2.70 -18.11
CA VAL A 66 1.86 -3.36 -18.16
C VAL A 66 2.90 -2.45 -18.81
N ASN A 67 2.53 -1.78 -19.90
CA ASN A 67 3.42 -0.83 -20.58
C ASN A 67 3.76 0.38 -19.69
N LEU A 68 2.79 0.95 -18.98
CA LEU A 68 3.04 2.01 -18.00
C LEU A 68 4.03 1.56 -16.91
N SER A 69 3.85 0.35 -16.38
CA SER A 69 4.75 -0.23 -15.38
C SER A 69 6.17 -0.40 -15.91
N ALA A 70 6.32 -0.87 -17.16
CA ALA A 70 7.63 -1.02 -17.80
C ALA A 70 8.36 0.31 -17.94
N ARG A 71 7.62 1.41 -18.17
CA ARG A 71 8.16 2.76 -18.40
C ARG A 71 8.36 3.58 -17.13
N ALA A 72 7.79 3.16 -15.99
CA ALA A 72 7.73 3.98 -14.78
C ALA A 72 9.12 4.40 -14.24
N CYS A 73 10.14 3.56 -14.42
CA CYS A 73 11.46 3.76 -13.83
C CYS A 73 12.53 4.30 -14.77
N ILE A 74 12.31 4.28 -16.11
CA ILE A 74 13.36 4.50 -17.10
C ILE A 74 13.86 5.94 -17.21
N HIS A 75 13.08 6.92 -16.76
CA HIS A 75 13.38 8.34 -16.85
C HIS A 75 14.00 8.95 -15.58
N ASN A 76 14.30 8.13 -14.57
CA ASN A 76 14.78 8.63 -13.28
C ASN A 76 16.18 8.14 -12.93
N HIS A 77 16.98 9.04 -12.34
CA HIS A 77 18.10 8.69 -11.47
C HIS A 77 17.55 8.43 -10.06
N TYR A 78 18.07 7.41 -9.41
CA TYR A 78 17.74 7.05 -8.03
C TYR A 78 18.94 7.34 -7.13
N LEU A 79 18.81 8.26 -6.20
CA LEU A 79 19.88 8.80 -5.37
C LEU A 79 19.58 8.58 -3.89
N GLY A 80 20.62 8.63 -3.05
CA GLY A 80 20.45 8.35 -1.61
C GLY A 80 19.96 6.92 -1.39
N GLU A 81 18.80 6.75 -0.80
CA GLU A 81 18.15 5.47 -0.51
C GLU A 81 16.96 5.17 -1.44
N ALA A 82 16.67 6.06 -2.41
CA ALA A 82 15.62 5.80 -3.40
C ALA A 82 15.95 4.57 -4.25
N MET A 83 14.98 3.73 -4.50
CA MET A 83 15.11 2.53 -5.32
C MET A 83 14.07 2.52 -6.45
N PRO A 84 14.45 2.03 -7.65
CA PRO A 84 13.47 1.85 -8.72
C PRO A 84 12.45 0.79 -8.30
N GLN A 85 11.17 1.14 -8.35
CA GLN A 85 10.09 0.25 -7.97
C GLN A 85 8.80 0.56 -8.75
N VAL A 86 7.95 -0.44 -8.86
CA VAL A 86 6.57 -0.34 -9.34
C VAL A 86 5.66 -1.13 -8.42
N ALA A 87 4.38 -0.80 -8.39
CA ALA A 87 3.38 -1.50 -7.60
C ALA A 87 2.23 -2.01 -8.48
N PRO A 88 1.65 -3.18 -8.19
CA PRO A 88 0.43 -3.65 -8.84
C PRO A 88 -0.81 -2.97 -8.22
N ASP A 89 -0.78 -1.66 -8.13
CA ASP A 89 -1.69 -0.83 -7.36
C ASP A 89 -2.97 -0.53 -8.16
N LEU A 90 -4.13 -0.54 -7.49
CA LEU A 90 -5.45 -0.28 -8.07
C LEU A 90 -6.14 0.94 -7.45
N GLY A 91 -5.37 1.81 -6.82
CA GLY A 91 -5.85 3.00 -6.14
C GLY A 91 -5.66 2.93 -4.62
N PRO A 92 -6.10 3.98 -3.92
CA PRO A 92 -5.75 4.21 -2.51
C PRO A 92 -6.59 3.37 -1.54
N ASN A 93 -6.93 2.17 -1.82
CA ASN A 93 -7.50 1.15 -0.90
C ASN A 93 -7.76 -0.17 -1.64
N CYS A 94 -6.72 -0.85 -2.05
CA CYS A 94 -6.86 -2.12 -2.75
C CYS A 94 -7.60 -3.18 -1.92
N LEU A 95 -7.44 -3.17 -0.59
CA LEU A 95 -8.11 -4.14 0.27
C LEU A 95 -9.63 -4.05 0.18
N ALA A 96 -10.21 -2.84 0.17
CA ALA A 96 -11.65 -2.67 0.02
C ALA A 96 -12.16 -3.28 -1.30
N LEU A 97 -11.39 -3.20 -2.40
CA LEU A 97 -11.71 -3.84 -3.67
C LEU A 97 -11.69 -5.37 -3.55
N TYR A 98 -10.70 -5.93 -2.85
CA TYR A 98 -10.59 -7.37 -2.64
C TYR A 98 -11.69 -7.91 -1.73
N LEU A 99 -12.24 -7.06 -0.85
CA LEU A 99 -13.32 -7.40 0.07
C LEU A 99 -14.73 -7.13 -0.48
N GLY A 100 -14.85 -6.68 -1.74
CA GLY A 100 -16.14 -6.60 -2.44
C GLY A 100 -16.59 -5.22 -2.90
N SER A 101 -15.91 -4.14 -2.51
CA SER A 101 -16.17 -2.81 -3.07
C SER A 101 -15.86 -2.78 -4.57
N LYS A 102 -16.51 -1.88 -5.29
CA LYS A 102 -16.23 -1.62 -6.71
C LYS A 102 -15.48 -0.32 -6.86
N GLY A 103 -14.41 -0.34 -7.66
CA GLY A 103 -13.68 0.87 -8.06
C GLY A 103 -14.37 1.57 -9.22
N VAL A 104 -14.44 2.89 -9.13
CA VAL A 104 -14.85 3.76 -10.22
C VAL A 104 -13.71 4.71 -10.53
N ASP A 105 -13.18 4.62 -11.73
CA ASP A 105 -12.09 5.49 -12.18
C ASP A 105 -12.56 6.95 -12.16
N GLY A 106 -11.78 7.78 -11.48
CA GLY A 106 -11.95 9.22 -11.44
C GLY A 106 -10.73 9.94 -12.01
N ASP A 107 -10.78 11.27 -12.02
CA ASP A 107 -9.66 12.08 -12.49
C ASP A 107 -8.46 11.94 -11.53
N GLY A 108 -7.49 11.15 -11.94
CA GLY A 108 -6.26 10.87 -11.18
C GLY A 108 -6.39 9.91 -10.00
N THR A 109 -7.59 9.36 -9.72
CA THR A 109 -7.84 8.47 -8.59
C THR A 109 -8.91 7.42 -8.88
N VAL A 110 -9.20 6.57 -7.88
CA VAL A 110 -10.30 5.60 -7.89
C VAL A 110 -11.21 5.87 -6.70
N TRP A 111 -12.52 5.99 -6.95
CA TRP A 111 -13.54 6.06 -5.92
C TRP A 111 -14.10 4.67 -5.63
N PHE A 112 -14.48 4.42 -4.39
CA PHE A 112 -14.99 3.12 -3.95
C PHE A 112 -16.50 3.19 -3.76
N LEU A 113 -17.23 2.28 -4.39
CA LEU A 113 -18.66 2.11 -4.14
C LEU A 113 -18.83 1.17 -2.94
N PRO A 114 -19.57 1.60 -1.92
CA PRO A 114 -19.85 0.78 -0.75
C PRO A 114 -20.52 -0.56 -1.13
N CYS A 115 -20.22 -1.61 -0.37
CA CYS A 115 -20.76 -2.95 -0.58
C CYS A 115 -21.48 -3.52 0.67
N ILE A 116 -21.41 -2.83 1.81
CA ILE A 116 -22.10 -3.23 3.04
C ILE A 116 -23.35 -2.38 3.22
N ASP A 117 -24.50 -2.91 2.85
CA ASP A 117 -25.79 -2.27 3.10
C ASP A 117 -26.37 -2.68 4.46
N ASP A 118 -26.30 -3.95 4.82
CA ASP A 118 -26.74 -4.50 6.09
C ASP A 118 -25.57 -5.02 6.89
N PRO A 119 -25.24 -4.39 8.03
CA PRO A 119 -24.18 -4.84 8.93
C PRO A 119 -24.34 -6.30 9.40
N GLU A 120 -25.55 -6.73 9.70
CA GLU A 120 -25.81 -8.08 10.22
C GLU A 120 -25.66 -9.18 9.16
N ALA A 121 -25.80 -8.83 7.89
CA ALA A 121 -25.63 -9.75 6.77
C ALA A 121 -24.18 -9.79 6.22
N THR A 122 -23.27 -8.98 6.77
CA THR A 122 -21.90 -8.86 6.27
C THR A 122 -21.12 -10.16 6.44
N GLN A 123 -20.53 -10.65 5.35
CA GLN A 123 -19.65 -11.81 5.35
C GLN A 123 -18.21 -11.39 5.07
N TRP A 124 -17.30 -11.89 5.91
CA TRP A 124 -15.88 -11.62 5.84
C TRP A 124 -15.13 -12.84 5.31
N THR A 125 -14.87 -12.87 4.02
CA THR A 125 -14.24 -14.02 3.35
C THR A 125 -13.06 -13.57 2.51
N PHE A 126 -12.04 -14.41 2.44
CA PHE A 126 -10.98 -14.31 1.45
C PHE A 126 -11.51 -14.92 0.14
N ASP A 127 -11.71 -14.09 -0.85
CA ASP A 127 -12.18 -14.51 -2.18
C ASP A 127 -10.99 -14.57 -3.14
N GLU A 128 -10.54 -15.79 -3.43
CA GLU A 128 -9.44 -16.01 -4.38
C GLU A 128 -9.82 -15.61 -5.82
N ASP A 129 -11.09 -15.69 -6.17
CA ASP A 129 -11.60 -15.39 -7.51
C ASP A 129 -12.02 -13.93 -7.68
N ASN A 130 -11.88 -13.10 -6.66
CA ASN A 130 -12.19 -11.67 -6.76
C ASN A 130 -11.46 -11.04 -7.95
N PHE A 131 -12.20 -10.32 -8.80
CA PHE A 131 -11.69 -9.71 -10.03
C PHE A 131 -10.45 -8.82 -9.79
N TYR A 132 -10.52 -7.93 -8.79
CA TYR A 132 -9.43 -6.99 -8.50
C TYR A 132 -8.19 -7.71 -7.93
N TRP A 133 -8.41 -8.71 -7.08
CA TRP A 133 -7.33 -9.55 -6.58
C TRP A 133 -6.62 -10.29 -7.72
N GLN A 134 -7.37 -10.92 -8.61
CA GLN A 134 -6.80 -11.62 -9.77
C GLN A 134 -6.09 -10.67 -10.73
N PHE A 135 -6.63 -9.45 -10.92
CA PHE A 135 -5.97 -8.41 -11.70
C PHE A 135 -4.64 -8.00 -11.07
N THR A 136 -4.61 -7.75 -9.74
CA THR A 136 -3.39 -7.45 -9.00
C THR A 136 -2.34 -8.55 -9.14
N LEU A 137 -2.72 -9.81 -8.96
CA LEU A 137 -1.79 -10.95 -9.11
C LEU A 137 -1.25 -11.08 -10.55
N ARG A 138 -2.10 -10.87 -11.54
CA ARG A 138 -1.69 -10.90 -12.94
C ARG A 138 -0.73 -9.75 -13.25
N LEU A 139 -1.02 -8.53 -12.76
CA LEU A 139 -0.16 -7.36 -12.95
C LEU A 139 1.19 -7.53 -12.23
N ALA A 140 1.17 -7.99 -10.97
CA ALA A 140 2.37 -8.29 -10.20
C ALA A 140 3.29 -9.28 -10.93
N ARG A 141 2.73 -10.35 -11.49
CA ARG A 141 3.50 -11.34 -12.26
C ARG A 141 4.19 -10.73 -13.48
N GLU A 142 3.50 -9.87 -14.24
CA GLU A 142 4.11 -9.19 -15.39
C GLU A 142 5.15 -8.16 -14.96
N GLN A 143 4.89 -7.42 -13.89
CA GLN A 143 5.85 -6.47 -13.30
C GLN A 143 7.11 -7.18 -12.82
N LEU A 144 7.00 -8.34 -12.15
CA LEU A 144 8.15 -9.16 -11.74
C LEU A 144 8.96 -9.65 -12.96
N ARG A 145 8.28 -10.06 -14.02
CA ARG A 145 8.94 -10.48 -15.27
C ARG A 145 9.71 -9.33 -15.92
N LEU A 146 9.10 -8.14 -16.01
CA LEU A 146 9.70 -6.93 -16.57
C LEU A 146 10.82 -6.39 -15.69
N GLY A 147 10.63 -6.44 -14.36
CA GLY A 147 11.54 -5.88 -13.36
C GLY A 147 12.78 -6.71 -13.09
N ARG A 148 12.88 -7.93 -13.64
CA ARG A 148 14.02 -8.81 -13.37
C ARG A 148 15.34 -8.14 -13.72
N GLY A 149 16.17 -7.88 -12.69
CA GLY A 149 17.44 -7.17 -12.83
C GLY A 149 17.33 -5.68 -13.17
N LYS A 150 16.15 -5.06 -13.02
CA LYS A 150 15.91 -3.66 -13.38
C LYS A 150 15.33 -2.84 -12.21
N PHE A 151 14.26 -3.31 -11.59
CA PHE A 151 13.54 -2.65 -10.51
C PHE A 151 12.89 -3.65 -9.56
N LEU A 152 12.46 -3.17 -8.39
CA LEU A 152 11.76 -3.94 -7.38
C LEU A 152 10.23 -3.88 -7.59
N LEU A 153 9.52 -4.83 -7.01
CA LEU A 153 8.08 -4.74 -6.87
C LEU A 153 7.73 -4.27 -5.45
N SER A 154 6.86 -3.26 -5.38
CA SER A 154 6.31 -2.73 -4.14
C SER A 154 4.94 -3.33 -3.85
N PHE A 155 4.51 -3.27 -2.58
CA PHE A 155 3.12 -3.51 -2.23
C PHE A 155 2.19 -2.52 -2.93
N PRO A 156 0.96 -2.94 -3.33
CA PRO A 156 -0.13 -2.02 -3.62
C PRO A 156 -0.60 -1.35 -2.33
N ASP A 157 -1.34 -0.25 -2.45
CA ASP A 157 -1.87 0.45 -1.28
C ASP A 157 -3.05 -0.31 -0.66
N LEU A 158 -2.74 -1.25 0.25
CA LEU A 158 -3.72 -2.16 0.83
C LEU A 158 -4.73 -1.43 1.72
N ILE A 159 -4.28 -0.49 2.52
CA ILE A 159 -5.07 0.21 3.55
C ILE A 159 -5.76 -0.77 4.53
N GLU A 160 -6.00 -0.34 5.74
CA GLU A 160 -6.55 -1.16 6.82
C GLU A 160 -7.66 -0.45 7.61
N GLY A 161 -8.16 -1.13 8.60
CA GLY A 161 -8.93 -0.55 9.68
C GLY A 161 -10.18 0.23 9.26
N LEU A 162 -10.34 1.40 9.85
CA LEU A 162 -11.52 2.25 9.65
C LEU A 162 -11.61 2.80 8.22
N ASP A 163 -10.50 3.07 7.54
CA ASP A 163 -10.53 3.55 6.16
C ASP A 163 -11.09 2.49 5.21
N THR A 164 -10.67 1.24 5.37
CA THR A 164 -11.24 0.12 4.59
C THR A 164 -12.71 -0.09 4.92
N LEU A 165 -13.07 -0.07 6.21
CA LEU A 165 -14.47 -0.22 6.60
C LEU A 165 -15.33 0.94 6.10
N ALA A 166 -14.82 2.18 6.09
CA ALA A 166 -15.51 3.35 5.53
C ALA A 166 -15.72 3.23 4.02
N ALA A 167 -14.73 2.74 3.28
CA ALA A 167 -14.87 2.49 1.85
C ALA A 167 -15.93 1.42 1.53
N MET A 168 -16.09 0.42 2.40
CA MET A 168 -17.05 -0.66 2.24
C MET A 168 -18.47 -0.30 2.74
N ARG A 169 -18.58 0.51 3.79
CA ARG A 169 -19.86 0.83 4.47
C ARG A 169 -20.45 2.17 4.06
N ASP A 170 -19.68 3.11 3.57
CA ASP A 170 -19.89 4.55 3.48
C ASP A 170 -19.47 5.28 4.77
N THR A 171 -18.77 6.39 4.60
CA THR A 171 -18.22 7.20 5.70
C THR A 171 -19.28 7.68 6.69
N GLN A 172 -20.42 8.17 6.21
CA GLN A 172 -21.48 8.72 7.09
C GLN A 172 -22.17 7.60 7.89
N ARG A 173 -22.45 6.48 7.22
CA ARG A 173 -23.03 5.31 7.88
C ARG A 173 -22.09 4.74 8.94
N LEU A 174 -20.79 4.67 8.66
CA LEU A 174 -19.81 4.20 9.63
C LEU A 174 -19.69 5.11 10.86
N LEU A 175 -19.76 6.44 10.69
CA LEU A 175 -19.79 7.38 11.82
C LEU A 175 -20.99 7.12 12.76
N ILE A 176 -22.14 6.76 12.19
CA ILE A 176 -23.32 6.37 12.97
C ILE A 176 -23.10 5.01 13.63
N ASP A 177 -22.58 4.03 12.90
CA ASP A 177 -22.31 2.67 13.40
C ASP A 177 -21.29 2.66 14.55
N LEU A 178 -20.33 3.58 14.59
CA LEU A 178 -19.41 3.73 15.73
C LEU A 178 -20.14 4.04 17.05
N LEU A 179 -21.31 4.68 16.99
CA LEU A 179 -22.12 5.04 18.15
C LEU A 179 -23.23 4.01 18.42
N GLU A 180 -23.89 3.52 17.37
CA GLU A 180 -25.04 2.66 17.49
C GLU A 180 -24.72 1.16 17.47
N ARG A 181 -23.58 0.78 16.85
CA ARG A 181 -23.14 -0.61 16.65
C ARG A 181 -21.66 -0.81 16.93
N PRO A 182 -21.13 -0.33 18.08
CA PRO A 182 -19.69 -0.36 18.36
C PRO A 182 -19.12 -1.78 18.33
N GLU A 183 -19.85 -2.78 18.78
CA GLU A 183 -19.43 -4.19 18.78
C GLU A 183 -19.29 -4.76 17.36
N TRP A 184 -20.21 -4.38 16.45
CA TRP A 184 -20.12 -4.75 15.05
C TRP A 184 -18.89 -4.10 14.39
N VAL A 185 -18.64 -2.82 14.66
CA VAL A 185 -17.44 -2.14 14.14
C VAL A 185 -16.17 -2.84 14.64
N GLN A 186 -16.05 -3.11 15.95
CA GLN A 186 -14.88 -3.80 16.50
C GLN A 186 -14.68 -5.18 15.87
N THR A 187 -15.76 -5.97 15.73
CA THR A 187 -15.70 -7.28 15.07
C THR A 187 -15.27 -7.17 13.62
N SER A 188 -15.81 -6.18 12.90
CA SER A 188 -15.45 -5.91 11.50
C SER A 188 -13.97 -5.56 11.35
N LEU A 189 -13.44 -4.70 12.22
CA LEU A 189 -12.03 -4.35 12.24
C LEU A 189 -11.11 -5.55 12.46
N GLN A 190 -11.46 -6.45 13.38
CA GLN A 190 -10.73 -7.70 13.61
C GLN A 190 -10.73 -8.60 12.35
N ARG A 191 -11.88 -8.70 11.68
CA ARG A 191 -12.01 -9.49 10.43
C ARG A 191 -11.22 -8.88 9.30
N ILE A 192 -11.27 -7.55 9.11
CA ILE A 192 -10.47 -6.82 8.13
C ILE A 192 -8.98 -7.03 8.40
N THR A 193 -8.51 -6.93 9.66
CA THR A 193 -7.11 -7.17 10.03
C THR A 193 -6.66 -8.59 9.67
N ALA A 194 -7.47 -9.60 9.97
CA ALA A 194 -7.16 -10.98 9.62
C ALA A 194 -7.06 -11.19 8.09
N LEU A 195 -7.99 -10.58 7.32
CA LEU A 195 -8.01 -10.65 5.87
C LEU A 195 -6.87 -9.84 5.25
N TYR A 196 -6.55 -8.66 5.81
CA TYR A 196 -5.38 -7.88 5.40
C TYR A 196 -4.13 -8.76 5.33
N PHE A 197 -3.82 -9.50 6.40
CA PHE A 197 -2.63 -10.34 6.42
C PHE A 197 -2.70 -11.55 5.50
N ARG A 198 -3.88 -12.06 5.17
CA ARG A 198 -3.99 -13.09 4.12
C ARG A 198 -3.57 -12.55 2.75
N TYR A 199 -4.00 -11.33 2.39
CA TYR A 199 -3.60 -10.68 1.14
C TYR A 199 -2.14 -10.21 1.19
N TYR A 200 -1.72 -9.63 2.32
CA TYR A 200 -0.34 -9.19 2.55
C TYR A 200 0.65 -10.35 2.41
N ASP A 201 0.41 -11.47 3.10
CA ASP A 201 1.28 -12.64 3.07
C ASP A 201 1.38 -13.21 1.65
N ALA A 202 0.26 -13.33 0.96
CA ALA A 202 0.23 -13.80 -0.42
C ALA A 202 0.99 -12.88 -1.40
N LEU A 203 1.02 -11.56 -1.13
CA LEU A 203 1.83 -10.60 -1.88
C LEU A 203 3.30 -10.68 -1.47
N TYR A 204 3.60 -10.68 -0.17
CA TYR A 204 4.97 -10.75 0.34
C TYR A 204 5.73 -11.95 -0.22
N ASP A 205 5.12 -13.13 -0.25
CA ASP A 205 5.71 -14.35 -0.82
C ASP A 205 6.11 -14.22 -2.30
N ARG A 206 5.58 -13.22 -3.00
CA ARG A 206 5.85 -12.96 -4.42
C ARG A 206 6.81 -11.82 -4.65
N ILE A 207 6.71 -10.77 -3.83
CA ILE A 207 7.40 -9.49 -4.06
C ILE A 207 8.67 -9.30 -3.24
N ALA A 208 8.83 -10.07 -2.16
CA ALA A 208 10.06 -10.03 -1.36
C ALA A 208 11.28 -10.25 -2.26
N ASP A 209 12.29 -9.39 -2.08
CA ASP A 209 13.51 -9.51 -2.87
C ASP A 209 14.40 -10.69 -2.38
N GLU A 210 15.51 -10.93 -3.05
CA GLU A 210 16.43 -12.02 -2.74
C GLU A 210 17.08 -11.95 -1.35
N ARG A 211 16.94 -10.83 -0.65
CA ARG A 211 17.39 -10.64 0.75
C ARG A 211 16.24 -10.79 1.76
N GLY A 212 15.02 -11.08 1.30
CA GLY A 212 13.80 -11.08 2.10
C GLY A 212 13.27 -9.68 2.40
N GLY A 213 13.87 -8.65 1.80
CA GLY A 213 13.39 -7.27 1.96
C GLY A 213 12.13 -7.00 1.14
N SER A 214 11.34 -6.04 1.58
CA SER A 214 10.14 -5.60 0.87
C SER A 214 10.09 -4.08 0.73
N TYR A 215 9.30 -3.61 -0.22
CA TYR A 215 9.13 -2.20 -0.50
C TYR A 215 7.68 -1.78 -0.31
N TYR A 216 7.45 -0.80 0.56
CA TYR A 216 6.17 -0.13 0.73
C TYR A 216 6.46 1.33 1.13
N TRP A 217 6.48 2.26 0.14
CA TRP A 217 6.96 3.64 0.21
C TRP A 217 8.48 3.77 0.43
N ALA A 218 9.08 2.90 1.22
CA ALA A 218 10.52 2.74 1.38
C ALA A 218 10.85 1.25 1.30
N TRP A 219 12.13 0.91 1.19
CA TRP A 219 12.60 -0.46 1.31
C TRP A 219 13.01 -0.75 2.76
N ALA A 220 12.66 -1.93 3.26
CA ALA A 220 13.12 -2.45 4.54
C ALA A 220 13.65 -3.87 4.41
N PRO A 221 14.57 -4.33 5.29
CA PRO A 221 15.20 -5.64 5.18
C PRO A 221 14.34 -6.81 5.69
N GLY A 222 13.02 -6.68 5.61
CA GLY A 222 12.05 -7.67 6.07
C GLY A 222 10.64 -7.32 5.64
N ARG A 223 9.68 -7.76 6.43
CA ARG A 223 8.25 -7.50 6.24
C ARG A 223 7.95 -6.05 6.63
N LEU A 224 7.73 -5.21 5.64
CA LEU A 224 7.37 -3.80 5.84
C LEU A 224 5.91 -3.57 5.50
N SER A 225 5.20 -2.83 6.34
CA SER A 225 3.89 -2.31 5.98
C SER A 225 3.75 -0.82 6.27
N LYS A 226 2.93 -0.13 5.46
CA LYS A 226 2.50 1.24 5.67
C LYS A 226 1.07 1.21 6.21
N PHE A 227 0.84 1.87 7.32
CA PHE A 227 -0.45 2.02 7.97
C PHE A 227 -0.92 3.47 7.93
N GLN A 228 -2.24 3.67 8.02
CA GLN A 228 -2.86 4.99 8.08
C GLN A 228 -4.26 4.92 8.69
N CYS A 229 -4.85 6.07 8.96
CA CYS A 229 -6.27 6.22 9.26
C CYS A 229 -6.72 7.64 8.94
N ASP A 230 -7.10 7.91 7.70
CA ASP A 230 -7.61 9.24 7.30
C ASP A 230 -8.97 9.51 7.94
N PHE A 231 -9.75 8.45 8.20
CA PHE A 231 -11.01 8.51 8.94
C PHE A 231 -10.83 9.11 10.35
N SER A 232 -9.62 9.05 10.92
CA SER A 232 -9.30 9.59 12.24
C SER A 232 -9.62 11.09 12.38
N ALA A 233 -9.54 11.83 11.27
CA ALA A 233 -9.86 13.27 11.26
C ALA A 233 -11.33 13.59 11.63
N MET A 234 -12.22 12.59 11.63
CA MET A 234 -13.65 12.73 11.89
C MET A 234 -14.09 12.16 13.24
N ILE A 235 -13.17 11.60 14.02
CA ILE A 235 -13.47 10.95 15.30
C ILE A 235 -12.65 11.54 16.45
N SER A 236 -13.14 11.37 17.68
CA SER A 236 -12.41 11.84 18.87
C SER A 236 -11.21 10.94 19.19
N PRO A 237 -10.21 11.43 19.95
CA PRO A 237 -9.12 10.60 20.45
C PRO A 237 -9.60 9.35 21.19
N ALA A 238 -10.63 9.46 22.00
CA ALA A 238 -11.20 8.31 22.72
C ALA A 238 -11.77 7.25 21.77
N MET A 239 -12.39 7.66 20.66
CA MET A 239 -12.86 6.72 19.64
C MET A 239 -11.69 6.11 18.86
N PHE A 240 -10.67 6.90 18.53
CA PHE A 240 -9.45 6.39 17.91
C PHE A 240 -8.80 5.31 18.79
N ASP A 241 -8.67 5.58 20.08
CA ASP A 241 -8.11 4.63 21.05
C ASP A 241 -8.96 3.37 21.20
N ALA A 242 -10.27 3.50 21.12
CA ALA A 242 -11.19 2.35 21.27
C ALA A 242 -11.25 1.46 20.02
N PHE A 243 -11.14 2.03 18.82
CA PHE A 243 -11.37 1.31 17.57
C PHE A 243 -10.09 1.08 16.77
N MET A 244 -9.22 2.08 16.63
CA MET A 244 -8.07 1.98 15.74
C MET A 244 -6.80 1.50 16.44
N MET A 245 -6.54 1.92 17.68
CA MET A 245 -5.34 1.51 18.40
C MET A 245 -5.22 -0.01 18.62
N PRO A 246 -6.30 -0.78 18.91
CA PRO A 246 -6.21 -2.24 18.93
C PRO A 246 -5.79 -2.85 17.60
N VAL A 247 -6.29 -2.31 16.47
CA VAL A 247 -5.91 -2.72 15.12
C VAL A 247 -4.43 -2.46 14.89
N LEU A 248 -3.97 -1.24 15.15
CA LEU A 248 -2.56 -0.86 14.93
C LEU A 248 -1.59 -1.70 15.77
N ARG A 249 -1.91 -1.96 17.06
CA ARG A 249 -1.08 -2.86 17.90
C ARG A 249 -0.97 -4.26 17.33
N GLU A 250 -2.07 -4.84 16.85
CA GLU A 250 -2.03 -6.15 16.22
C GLU A 250 -1.21 -6.12 14.92
N MET A 251 -1.39 -5.09 14.12
CA MET A 251 -0.78 -5.01 12.80
C MET A 251 0.72 -4.73 12.88
N THR A 252 1.16 -3.79 13.73
CA THR A 252 2.59 -3.50 13.92
C THR A 252 3.35 -4.70 14.48
N ALA A 253 2.73 -5.48 15.39
CA ALA A 253 3.32 -6.69 15.94
C ALA A 253 3.47 -7.85 14.92
N ARG A 254 2.87 -7.78 13.73
CA ARG A 254 2.92 -8.83 12.69
C ARG A 254 3.87 -8.53 11.54
N VAL A 255 4.53 -7.39 11.54
CA VAL A 255 5.54 -6.99 10.55
C VAL A 255 6.87 -6.68 11.25
N ASP A 256 7.96 -6.73 10.52
CA ASP A 256 9.28 -6.44 11.07
C ASP A 256 9.53 -4.92 11.14
N TYR A 257 8.91 -4.17 10.23
CA TYR A 257 9.06 -2.72 10.10
C TYR A 257 7.71 -2.11 9.72
N SER A 258 7.45 -0.89 10.23
CA SER A 258 6.21 -0.18 9.93
C SER A 258 6.46 1.30 9.62
N ILE A 259 5.61 1.86 8.77
CA ILE A 259 5.50 3.30 8.52
C ILE A 259 4.05 3.68 8.84
N TYR A 260 3.84 4.74 9.57
CA TYR A 260 2.50 5.32 9.72
C TYR A 260 2.39 6.60 8.89
N HIS A 261 1.46 6.62 7.95
CA HIS A 261 1.08 7.82 7.22
C HIS A 261 0.16 8.66 8.08
N TRP A 262 0.70 9.72 8.65
CA TRP A 262 -0.02 10.63 9.51
C TRP A 262 -0.32 11.92 8.75
N ASP A 263 -1.55 12.06 8.25
CA ASP A 263 -1.94 13.13 7.35
C ASP A 263 -3.01 14.04 7.94
N GLY A 264 -2.83 15.32 7.62
CA GLY A 264 -3.79 16.38 7.88
C GLY A 264 -3.90 16.85 9.33
N PRO A 265 -4.41 18.09 9.55
CA PRO A 265 -4.52 18.68 10.89
C PRO A 265 -5.53 17.94 11.78
N GLY A 266 -6.51 17.24 11.19
CA GLY A 266 -7.50 16.44 11.92
C GLY A 266 -6.91 15.21 12.60
N ALA A 267 -5.75 14.72 12.17
CA ALA A 267 -5.06 13.58 12.76
C ALA A 267 -4.14 13.99 13.95
N ILE A 268 -3.84 15.27 14.12
CA ILE A 268 -2.95 15.76 15.20
C ILE A 268 -3.40 15.30 16.62
N PRO A 269 -4.71 15.29 16.96
CA PRO A 269 -5.14 14.86 18.28
C PRO A 269 -4.81 13.42 18.65
N HIS A 270 -4.45 12.57 17.68
CA HIS A 270 -4.14 11.15 17.88
C HIS A 270 -2.64 10.86 18.01
N HIS A 271 -1.79 11.88 17.93
CA HIS A 271 -0.33 11.76 17.90
C HIS A 271 0.23 11.00 19.11
N ASP A 272 -0.23 11.33 20.33
CA ASP A 272 0.29 10.70 21.54
C ASP A 272 -0.06 9.20 21.61
N SER A 273 -1.24 8.83 21.13
CA SER A 273 -1.64 7.43 21.01
C SER A 273 -0.74 6.67 20.03
N LEU A 274 -0.46 7.27 18.87
CA LEU A 274 0.45 6.68 17.87
C LEU A 274 1.87 6.50 18.42
N LEU A 275 2.43 7.50 19.11
CA LEU A 275 3.75 7.41 19.73
C LEU A 275 3.83 6.40 20.88
N SER A 276 2.68 5.91 21.38
CA SER A 276 2.65 4.83 22.38
C SER A 276 2.86 3.44 21.79
N LEU A 277 2.92 3.29 20.47
CA LEU A 277 3.17 2.02 19.78
C LEU A 277 4.67 1.76 19.74
N PRO A 278 5.16 0.68 20.39
CA PRO A 278 6.61 0.43 20.49
C PRO A 278 7.24 -0.03 19.17
N GLU A 279 6.43 -0.54 18.25
CA GLU A 279 6.85 -1.08 16.95
C GLU A 279 6.66 -0.08 15.79
N LEU A 280 6.27 1.16 16.07
CA LEU A 280 6.05 2.20 15.07
C LEU A 280 7.27 3.08 14.87
#